data_1c8bc8db1004d40cd3a74eedd2034734
#
_entry.id   1c8bc8db1004d40cd3a74eedd2034734
#
_cell.length_a   1.000
_cell.length_b   1.000
_cell.length_c   1.000
_cell.angle_alpha   90.00
_cell.angle_beta   90.00
_cell.angle_gamma   90.00
#
_symmetry.space_group_name_H-M   'P 1'
#
loop_
_entity.id
_entity.type
_entity.pdbx_description
1 polymer ?
#
loop_
_entity_poly.entity_id
_entity_poly.type
_entity_poly.pdbx_seq_one_letter_code
_entity_poly.pdbx_strand_id
1 'polypeptide(L)'
;MDAKLLADLRSRCLELNEAGALRPARIGRGPNERLAPEVRGDFIAWLSEPELDAEHRLLGRFDGLRIALNRGLMAGLEDFQGHFALYPRGAAYARHFDRLAGSDIRAISAALYLNDDWRESDGGWLRIYTGGGASEDVLPVGGRLVAFVSDRFEHEVLPASRDRMSFTGWYRRPPLEGSA
;
A
#
# COMPACT_ATOMS: atom_id res chain seq x y z
N MET A 1 13.95 -5.63 -7.15
CA MET A 1 12.98 -6.46 -7.91
C MET A 1 13.53 -6.59 -9.31
N ASP A 2 13.34 -7.73 -10.02
CA ASP A 2 13.75 -7.78 -11.41
C ASP A 2 12.79 -6.98 -12.32
N ALA A 3 13.32 -6.43 -13.42
CA ALA A 3 12.58 -5.52 -14.29
C ALA A 3 11.38 -6.21 -14.97
N LYS A 4 11.49 -7.50 -15.30
CA LYS A 4 10.38 -8.25 -15.89
C LYS A 4 9.20 -8.38 -14.94
N LEU A 5 9.45 -8.81 -13.70
CA LEU A 5 8.39 -8.94 -12.70
C LEU A 5 7.70 -7.58 -12.44
N LEU A 6 8.47 -6.50 -12.40
CA LEU A 6 7.91 -5.17 -12.21
C LEU A 6 6.99 -4.77 -13.38
N ALA A 7 7.41 -5.05 -14.63
CA ALA A 7 6.62 -4.79 -15.82
C ALA A 7 5.33 -5.64 -15.84
N ASP A 8 5.42 -6.92 -15.51
CA ASP A 8 4.28 -7.84 -15.46
C ASP A 8 3.24 -7.36 -14.41
N LEU A 9 3.69 -6.94 -13.23
CA LEU A 9 2.80 -6.41 -12.17
C LEU A 9 2.15 -5.08 -12.54
N ARG A 10 2.88 -4.20 -13.23
CA ARG A 10 2.32 -2.96 -13.77
C ARG A 10 1.25 -3.25 -14.81
N SER A 11 1.52 -4.15 -15.76
CA SER A 11 0.54 -4.59 -16.76
C SER A 11 -0.70 -5.16 -16.09
N ARG A 12 -0.53 -6.00 -15.06
CA ARG A 12 -1.67 -6.54 -14.29
C ARG A 12 -2.51 -5.45 -13.64
N CYS A 13 -1.90 -4.42 -13.06
CA CYS A 13 -2.62 -3.30 -12.48
C CYS A 13 -3.45 -2.54 -13.54
N LEU A 14 -2.91 -2.34 -14.73
CA LEU A 14 -3.61 -1.71 -15.85
C LEU A 14 -4.76 -2.59 -16.37
N GLU A 15 -4.54 -3.90 -16.55
CA GLU A 15 -5.57 -4.86 -16.94
C GLU A 15 -6.74 -4.86 -15.96
N LEU A 16 -6.47 -4.86 -14.64
CA LEU A 16 -7.49 -4.78 -13.61
C LEU A 16 -8.29 -3.47 -13.69
N ASN A 17 -7.63 -2.36 -14.03
CA ASN A 17 -8.29 -1.09 -14.24
C ASN A 17 -9.19 -1.10 -15.49
N GLU A 18 -8.69 -1.57 -16.62
CA GLU A 18 -9.42 -1.68 -17.88
C GLU A 18 -10.64 -2.61 -17.76
N ALA A 19 -10.49 -3.71 -17.03
CA ALA A 19 -11.58 -4.64 -16.73
C ALA A 19 -12.60 -4.07 -15.71
N GLY A 20 -12.35 -2.87 -15.15
CA GLY A 20 -13.18 -2.29 -14.11
C GLY A 20 -13.17 -3.07 -12.80
N ALA A 21 -12.11 -3.87 -12.56
CA ALA A 21 -11.94 -4.61 -11.30
C ALA A 21 -11.41 -3.72 -10.17
N LEU A 22 -10.72 -2.63 -10.49
CA LEU A 22 -10.37 -1.61 -9.51
C LEU A 22 -11.63 -0.85 -9.09
N ARG A 23 -11.89 -0.78 -7.80
CA ARG A 23 -13.04 -0.08 -7.20
C ARG A 23 -12.57 1.12 -6.39
N PRO A 24 -13.36 2.22 -6.34
CA PRO A 24 -13.05 3.35 -5.48
C PRO A 24 -12.81 2.88 -4.05
N ALA A 25 -11.67 3.27 -3.48
CA ALA A 25 -11.32 2.92 -2.12
C ALA A 25 -12.26 3.62 -1.13
N ARG A 26 -12.59 2.95 -0.04
CA ARG A 26 -13.47 3.46 1.01
C ARG A 26 -12.64 3.82 2.24
N ILE A 27 -13.15 4.73 3.05
CA ILE A 27 -12.61 5.06 4.38
C ILE A 27 -13.58 4.61 5.47
N GLY A 28 -13.06 4.43 6.68
CA GLY A 28 -13.83 3.95 7.82
C GLY A 28 -13.90 2.42 7.90
N ARG A 29 -14.80 1.89 8.75
CA ARG A 29 -14.99 0.46 8.97
C ARG A 29 -16.45 0.15 9.33
N GLY A 30 -16.96 -0.99 8.86
CA GLY A 30 -18.31 -1.46 9.18
C GLY A 30 -19.36 -0.41 8.85
N PRO A 31 -20.27 -0.06 9.78
CA PRO A 31 -21.34 0.91 9.52
C PRO A 31 -20.85 2.33 9.16
N ASN A 32 -19.62 2.67 9.50
CA ASN A 32 -19.00 3.97 9.22
C ASN A 32 -18.19 3.98 7.92
N GLU A 33 -18.21 2.90 7.16
CA GLU A 33 -17.52 2.81 5.88
C GLU A 33 -18.23 3.65 4.82
N ARG A 34 -17.50 4.57 4.18
CA ARG A 34 -18.06 5.48 3.18
C ARG A 34 -17.08 5.79 2.06
N LEU A 35 -17.58 6.17 0.91
CA LEU A 35 -16.79 6.80 -0.14
C LEU A 35 -16.56 8.27 0.23
N ALA A 36 -15.30 8.72 0.11
CA ALA A 36 -14.89 10.09 0.36
C ALA A 36 -13.70 10.43 -0.57
N PRO A 37 -13.95 10.67 -1.87
CA PRO A 37 -12.89 10.89 -2.85
C PRO A 37 -12.00 12.10 -2.52
N GLU A 38 -12.55 13.07 -1.81
CA GLU A 38 -11.82 14.26 -1.31
C GLU A 38 -10.80 13.92 -0.22
N VAL A 39 -10.96 12.75 0.45
CA VAL A 39 -10.04 12.25 1.48
C VAL A 39 -9.13 11.18 0.92
N ARG A 40 -9.69 10.25 0.12
CA ARG A 40 -8.99 9.11 -0.46
C ARG A 40 -9.44 8.88 -1.89
N GLY A 41 -8.57 9.20 -2.86
CA GLY A 41 -8.90 9.24 -4.28
C GLY A 41 -8.40 8.04 -5.10
N ASP A 42 -7.90 6.97 -4.49
CA ASP A 42 -7.43 5.78 -5.19
C ASP A 42 -8.56 4.78 -5.51
N PHE A 43 -8.25 3.94 -6.49
CA PHE A 43 -9.02 2.74 -6.84
C PHE A 43 -8.19 1.52 -6.48
N ILE A 44 -8.81 0.49 -5.91
CA ILE A 44 -8.12 -0.70 -5.41
C ILE A 44 -8.73 -2.00 -5.91
N ALA A 45 -7.88 -3.04 -6.04
CA ALA A 45 -8.28 -4.43 -6.21
C ALA A 45 -7.49 -5.31 -5.24
N TRP A 46 -8.18 -5.98 -4.33
CA TRP A 46 -7.55 -6.91 -3.38
C TRP A 46 -6.97 -8.12 -4.11
N LEU A 47 -5.78 -8.53 -3.70
CA LEU A 47 -5.15 -9.77 -4.15
C LEU A 47 -5.32 -10.84 -3.06
N SER A 48 -6.45 -11.54 -3.07
CA SER A 48 -6.74 -12.61 -2.12
C SER A 48 -6.24 -13.97 -2.64
N GLU A 49 -6.45 -14.23 -3.92
CA GLU A 49 -6.05 -15.45 -4.60
C GLU A 49 -5.23 -15.07 -5.84
N PRO A 50 -3.93 -15.39 -5.87
CA PRO A 50 -3.09 -15.10 -7.02
C PRO A 50 -3.45 -16.04 -8.18
N GLU A 51 -3.64 -15.46 -9.36
CA GLU A 51 -3.96 -16.20 -10.60
C GLU A 51 -2.75 -16.29 -11.54
N LEU A 52 -1.86 -15.29 -11.50
CA LEU A 52 -0.73 -15.16 -12.39
C LEU A 52 0.60 -15.48 -11.71
N ASP A 53 1.58 -15.97 -12.47
CA ASP A 53 2.95 -16.21 -11.97
C ASP A 53 3.55 -14.96 -11.30
N ALA A 54 3.32 -13.80 -11.89
CA ALA A 54 3.79 -12.54 -11.32
C ALA A 54 3.20 -12.25 -9.93
N GLU A 55 1.93 -12.57 -9.70
CA GLU A 55 1.24 -12.39 -8.42
C GLU A 55 1.77 -13.39 -7.37
N HIS A 56 1.98 -14.66 -7.75
CA HIS A 56 2.60 -15.67 -6.88
C HIS A 56 4.02 -15.25 -6.46
N ARG A 57 4.82 -14.78 -7.42
CA ARG A 57 6.18 -14.30 -7.17
C ARG A 57 6.20 -13.05 -6.29
N LEU A 58 5.23 -12.14 -6.47
CA LEU A 58 5.04 -10.96 -5.62
C LEU A 58 4.77 -11.38 -4.19
N LEU A 59 3.74 -12.21 -3.95
CA LEU A 59 3.37 -12.67 -2.61
C LEU A 59 4.52 -13.45 -1.95
N GLY A 60 5.25 -14.28 -2.68
CA GLY A 60 6.44 -14.97 -2.18
C GLY A 60 7.54 -14.00 -1.69
N ARG A 61 7.72 -12.85 -2.35
CA ARG A 61 8.67 -11.80 -1.88
C ARG A 61 8.17 -11.11 -0.62
N PHE A 62 6.88 -10.82 -0.53
CA PHE A 62 6.29 -10.25 0.68
C PHE A 62 6.34 -11.24 1.85
N ASP A 63 6.15 -12.55 1.60
CA ASP A 63 6.33 -13.57 2.63
C ASP A 63 7.79 -13.68 3.10
N GLY A 64 8.75 -13.64 2.17
CA GLY A 64 10.18 -13.57 2.52
C GLY A 64 10.51 -12.36 3.39
N LEU A 65 9.93 -11.19 3.10
CA LEU A 65 10.09 -10.00 3.92
C LEU A 65 9.43 -10.17 5.30
N ARG A 66 8.24 -10.77 5.37
CA ARG A 66 7.56 -11.12 6.64
C ARG A 66 8.48 -11.96 7.55
N ILE A 67 9.09 -13.01 6.98
CA ILE A 67 10.02 -13.87 7.70
C ILE A 67 11.23 -13.08 8.21
N ALA A 68 11.80 -12.20 7.39
CA ALA A 68 12.93 -11.37 7.77
C ALA A 68 12.58 -10.38 8.90
N LEU A 69 11.41 -9.74 8.81
CA LEU A 69 10.90 -8.82 9.84
C LEU A 69 10.63 -9.55 11.17
N ASN A 70 10.06 -10.76 11.12
CA ASN A 70 9.86 -11.56 12.31
C ASN A 70 11.17 -11.97 12.97
N ARG A 71 12.18 -12.37 12.18
CA ARG A 71 13.51 -12.74 12.71
C ARG A 71 14.28 -11.54 13.27
N GLY A 72 14.22 -10.39 12.57
CA GLY A 72 15.01 -9.22 12.95
C GLY A 72 14.38 -8.37 14.06
N LEU A 73 13.06 -8.31 14.12
CA LEU A 73 12.31 -7.41 15.00
C LEU A 73 11.39 -8.13 16.00
N MET A 74 11.31 -9.46 15.95
CA MET A 74 10.34 -10.26 16.72
C MET A 74 8.92 -9.72 16.58
N ALA A 75 8.54 -9.33 15.33
CA ALA A 75 7.36 -8.54 15.07
C ALA A 75 6.03 -9.31 15.22
N GLY A 76 6.04 -10.66 15.27
CA GLY A 76 4.84 -11.49 15.42
C GLY A 76 3.87 -11.41 14.25
N LEU A 77 4.39 -11.22 13.02
CA LEU A 77 3.57 -11.07 11.82
C LEU A 77 3.09 -12.43 11.31
N GLU A 78 1.81 -12.57 11.07
CA GLU A 78 1.17 -13.80 10.62
C GLU A 78 1.08 -13.86 9.10
N ASP A 79 0.58 -12.80 8.48
CA ASP A 79 0.33 -12.73 7.04
C ASP A 79 0.56 -11.32 6.47
N PHE A 80 0.33 -11.20 5.16
CA PHE A 80 0.28 -9.93 4.44
C PHE A 80 -1.03 -9.83 3.66
N GLN A 81 -1.81 -8.79 3.91
CA GLN A 81 -3.01 -8.46 3.17
C GLN A 81 -2.71 -7.29 2.24
N GLY A 82 -2.72 -7.53 0.92
CA GLY A 82 -2.36 -6.52 -0.07
C GLY A 82 -3.37 -6.34 -1.19
N HIS A 83 -3.25 -5.20 -1.85
CA HIS A 83 -4.08 -4.83 -3.00
C HIS A 83 -3.27 -4.02 -4.02
N PHE A 84 -3.64 -4.11 -5.29
CA PHE A 84 -3.25 -3.15 -6.29
C PHE A 84 -3.97 -1.85 -6.04
N ALA A 85 -3.27 -0.73 -6.18
CA ALA A 85 -3.82 0.61 -6.04
C ALA A 85 -3.41 1.48 -7.22
N LEU A 86 -4.38 2.22 -7.76
CA LEU A 86 -4.20 3.21 -8.80
C LEU A 86 -4.79 4.54 -8.32
N TYR A 87 -3.93 5.55 -8.24
CA TYR A 87 -4.32 6.94 -8.03
C TYR A 87 -4.36 7.62 -9.39
N PRO A 88 -5.54 8.02 -9.91
CA PRO A 88 -5.61 8.82 -11.11
C PRO A 88 -4.85 10.14 -10.95
N ARG A 89 -4.46 10.75 -12.08
CA ARG A 89 -3.85 12.09 -12.08
C ARG A 89 -4.59 13.04 -11.14
N GLY A 90 -3.86 13.69 -10.24
CA GLY A 90 -4.38 14.66 -9.28
C GLY A 90 -5.01 14.06 -8.04
N ALA A 91 -5.25 12.74 -8.00
CA ALA A 91 -5.77 12.08 -6.81
C ALA A 91 -4.73 12.06 -5.68
N ALA A 92 -5.23 12.11 -4.45
CA ALA A 92 -4.43 12.15 -3.24
C ALA A 92 -5.04 11.23 -2.16
N TYR A 93 -4.30 11.02 -1.08
CA TYR A 93 -4.84 10.47 0.14
C TYR A 93 -4.40 11.35 1.31
N ALA A 94 -5.38 11.91 2.00
CA ALA A 94 -5.14 12.82 3.12
C ALA A 94 -4.34 12.14 4.25
N ARG A 95 -3.68 12.94 5.06
CA ARG A 95 -2.87 12.50 6.20
C ARG A 95 -3.66 11.61 7.15
N HIS A 96 -3.12 10.43 7.45
CA HIS A 96 -3.78 9.41 8.27
C HIS A 96 -2.77 8.43 8.89
N PHE A 97 -3.25 7.62 9.83
CA PHE A 97 -2.61 6.38 10.26
C PHE A 97 -3.28 5.19 9.59
N ASP A 98 -2.50 4.17 9.24
CA ASP A 98 -3.04 2.90 8.70
C ASP A 98 -3.68 2.02 9.79
N ARG A 99 -3.27 2.20 11.04
CA ARG A 99 -3.87 1.50 12.16
C ARG A 99 -5.27 2.03 12.44
N LEU A 100 -6.23 1.13 12.39
CA LEU A 100 -7.61 1.43 12.78
C LEU A 100 -7.71 1.61 14.29
N ALA A 101 -8.46 2.61 14.75
CA ALA A 101 -8.71 2.83 16.17
C ALA A 101 -9.25 1.56 16.84
N GLY A 102 -8.63 1.14 17.96
CA GLY A 102 -9.00 -0.05 18.70
C GLY A 102 -8.54 -1.39 18.09
N SER A 103 -7.67 -1.37 17.09
CA SER A 103 -7.13 -2.59 16.48
C SER A 103 -5.61 -2.47 16.29
N ASP A 104 -4.85 -3.49 16.71
CA ASP A 104 -3.41 -3.63 16.51
C ASP A 104 -3.04 -4.65 15.43
N ILE A 105 -4.04 -5.13 14.69
CA ILE A 105 -3.88 -6.16 13.65
C ILE A 105 -2.90 -5.69 12.57
N ARG A 106 -3.03 -4.46 12.06
CA ARG A 106 -2.11 -3.88 11.06
C ARG A 106 -0.85 -3.39 11.74
N ALA A 107 0.21 -4.18 11.68
CA ALA A 107 1.47 -3.89 12.38
C ALA A 107 2.45 -3.08 11.53
N ILE A 108 2.63 -3.47 10.27
CA ILE A 108 3.57 -2.82 9.34
C ILE A 108 2.87 -2.55 8.02
N SER A 109 2.88 -1.31 7.60
CA SER A 109 2.44 -0.88 6.27
C SER A 109 3.57 -1.09 5.27
N ALA A 110 3.25 -1.56 4.07
CA ALA A 110 4.23 -1.72 3.00
C ALA A 110 3.63 -1.31 1.66
N ALA A 111 4.42 -0.61 0.85
CA ALA A 111 4.04 -0.18 -0.50
C ALA A 111 5.18 -0.43 -1.48
N LEU A 112 4.90 -1.23 -2.51
CA LEU A 112 5.76 -1.43 -3.66
C LEU A 112 5.24 -0.60 -4.83
N TYR A 113 6.06 0.29 -5.36
CA TYR A 113 5.66 1.13 -6.49
C TYR A 113 5.88 0.41 -7.81
N LEU A 114 4.91 0.59 -8.74
CA LEU A 114 4.89 -0.07 -10.04
C LEU A 114 5.10 0.91 -11.20
N ASN A 115 5.39 2.18 -10.91
CA ASN A 115 5.48 3.24 -11.90
C ASN A 115 6.75 3.12 -12.75
N ASP A 116 6.64 3.47 -14.02
CA ASP A 116 7.74 3.51 -14.97
C ASP A 116 8.25 4.93 -15.16
N ASP A 117 9.56 5.10 -15.33
CA ASP A 117 10.22 6.39 -15.62
C ASP A 117 9.70 7.57 -14.76
N TRP A 118 9.49 7.29 -13.46
CA TRP A 118 8.94 8.28 -12.54
C TRP A 118 9.99 9.30 -12.12
N ARG A 119 9.65 10.58 -12.26
CA ARG A 119 10.53 11.73 -11.97
C ARG A 119 9.95 12.58 -10.84
N GLU A 120 10.78 13.43 -10.25
CA GLU A 120 10.35 14.39 -9.22
C GLU A 120 9.26 15.34 -9.73
N SER A 121 9.33 15.74 -11.00
CA SER A 121 8.32 16.57 -11.67
C SER A 121 6.94 15.92 -11.76
N ASP A 122 6.86 14.58 -11.64
CA ASP A 122 5.59 13.85 -11.66
C ASP A 122 4.84 13.97 -10.32
N GLY A 123 5.54 14.30 -9.23
CA GLY A 123 4.96 14.40 -7.89
C GLY A 123 4.57 13.04 -7.31
N GLY A 124 3.41 12.96 -6.64
CA GLY A 124 2.86 11.70 -6.10
C GLY A 124 3.65 11.10 -4.95
N TRP A 125 4.39 11.93 -4.22
CA TRP A 125 5.21 11.50 -3.09
C TRP A 125 4.36 10.82 -2.00
N LEU A 126 4.92 9.80 -1.37
CA LEU A 126 4.46 9.35 -0.06
C LEU A 126 5.19 10.20 0.97
N ARG A 127 4.47 11.06 1.68
CA ARG A 127 5.00 11.85 2.79
C ARG A 127 4.77 11.11 4.08
N ILE A 128 5.85 10.85 4.83
CA ILE A 128 5.83 10.16 6.11
C ILE A 128 6.23 11.16 7.19
N TYR A 129 5.40 11.36 8.20
CA TYR A 129 5.65 12.29 9.30
C TYR A 129 6.44 11.60 10.41
N THR A 130 7.70 12.03 10.62
CA THR A 130 8.65 11.38 11.54
C THR A 130 8.62 11.96 12.95
N GLY A 131 7.75 12.95 13.20
CA GLY A 131 7.60 13.62 14.51
C GLY A 131 8.38 14.93 14.58
N GLY A 132 8.11 15.74 15.63
CA GLY A 132 8.77 17.03 15.83
C GLY A 132 8.57 18.05 14.70
N GLY A 133 7.54 17.88 13.86
CA GLY A 133 7.29 18.72 12.68
C GLY A 133 8.09 18.29 11.42
N ALA A 134 8.91 17.23 11.51
CA ALA A 134 9.65 16.71 10.38
C ALA A 134 8.84 15.71 9.55
N SER A 135 9.16 15.62 8.26
CA SER A 135 8.61 14.62 7.34
C SER A 135 9.68 14.16 6.34
N GLU A 136 9.48 12.95 5.80
CA GLU A 136 10.28 12.40 4.71
C GLU A 136 9.37 12.15 3.51
N ASP A 137 9.80 12.61 2.33
CA ASP A 137 9.09 12.43 1.08
C ASP A 137 9.74 11.30 0.27
N VAL A 138 8.98 10.25 -0.03
CA VAL A 138 9.43 9.11 -0.80
C VAL A 138 8.83 9.16 -2.19
N LEU A 139 9.68 9.34 -3.21
CA LEU A 139 9.27 9.33 -4.62
C LEU A 139 8.83 7.92 -5.01
N PRO A 140 7.65 7.73 -5.66
CA PRO A 140 7.10 6.41 -5.98
C PRO A 140 7.71 5.80 -7.26
N VAL A 141 9.04 5.68 -7.30
CA VAL A 141 9.79 5.07 -8.41
C VAL A 141 9.52 3.57 -8.44
N GLY A 142 9.29 3.03 -9.62
CA GLY A 142 9.04 1.60 -9.81
C GLY A 142 10.12 0.70 -9.23
N GLY A 143 9.69 -0.36 -8.54
CA GLY A 143 10.56 -1.30 -7.84
C GLY A 143 11.01 -0.85 -6.45
N ARG A 144 10.76 0.41 -6.04
CA ARG A 144 11.00 0.86 -4.66
C ARG A 144 9.95 0.27 -3.74
N LEU A 145 10.41 -0.35 -2.66
CA LEU A 145 9.58 -0.83 -1.56
C LEU A 145 9.78 0.07 -0.34
N VAL A 146 8.70 0.51 0.25
CA VAL A 146 8.68 1.25 1.52
C VAL A 146 7.94 0.42 2.55
N ALA A 147 8.47 0.34 3.77
CA ALA A 147 7.79 -0.30 4.89
C ALA A 147 7.99 0.53 6.17
N PHE A 148 6.92 0.68 6.95
CA PHE A 148 6.94 1.43 8.19
C PHE A 148 5.90 0.89 9.19
N VAL A 149 6.09 1.19 10.47
CA VAL A 149 5.18 0.76 11.54
C VAL A 149 3.87 1.53 11.45
N SER A 150 2.74 0.82 11.27
CA SER A 150 1.43 1.38 10.88
C SER A 150 0.82 2.32 11.91
N ASP A 151 1.18 2.21 13.19
CA ASP A 151 0.66 3.02 14.28
C ASP A 151 1.60 4.14 14.75
N ARG A 152 2.81 4.22 14.16
CA ARG A 152 3.82 5.23 14.54
C ARG A 152 3.93 6.39 13.60
N PHE A 153 3.61 6.16 12.32
CA PHE A 153 3.86 7.15 11.28
C PHE A 153 2.56 7.53 10.59
N GLU A 154 2.11 8.76 10.84
CA GLU A 154 1.13 9.37 9.95
C GLU A 154 1.77 9.58 8.58
N HIS A 155 0.96 9.42 7.54
CA HIS A 155 1.43 9.61 6.19
C HIS A 155 0.32 10.08 5.27
N GLU A 156 0.69 10.60 4.12
CA GLU A 156 -0.23 11.04 3.08
C GLU A 156 0.34 10.71 1.69
N VAL A 157 -0.54 10.60 0.70
CA VAL A 157 -0.15 10.52 -0.71
C VAL A 157 -0.43 11.85 -1.36
N LEU A 158 0.63 12.53 -1.82
CA LEU A 158 0.51 13.80 -2.52
C LEU A 158 0.03 13.61 -3.95
N PRO A 159 -0.64 14.61 -4.55
CA PRO A 159 -1.11 14.53 -5.92
C PRO A 159 0.04 14.31 -6.91
N ALA A 160 -0.24 13.57 -7.98
CA ALA A 160 0.68 13.34 -9.09
C ALA A 160 0.16 13.97 -10.38
N SER A 161 1.08 14.30 -11.31
CA SER A 161 0.76 14.82 -12.63
C SER A 161 0.29 13.74 -13.62
N ARG A 162 0.40 12.47 -13.24
CA ARG A 162 -0.04 11.29 -14.00
C ARG A 162 -0.54 10.18 -13.06
N ASP A 163 -1.08 9.12 -13.60
CA ASP A 163 -1.56 7.98 -12.84
C ASP A 163 -0.42 7.32 -12.07
N ARG A 164 -0.64 7.01 -10.78
CA ARG A 164 0.34 6.46 -9.86
C ARG A 164 -0.11 5.08 -9.40
N MET A 165 0.72 4.08 -9.63
CA MET A 165 0.41 2.68 -9.34
C MET A 165 1.30 2.12 -8.23
N SER A 166 0.71 1.26 -7.39
CA SER A 166 1.42 0.51 -6.36
C SER A 166 0.72 -0.80 -6.04
N PHE A 167 1.48 -1.72 -5.45
CA PHE A 167 0.92 -2.82 -4.67
C PHE A 167 1.19 -2.52 -3.21
N THR A 168 0.14 -2.37 -2.41
CA THR A 168 0.26 -1.89 -1.03
C THR A 168 -0.63 -2.70 -0.10
N GLY A 169 -0.30 -2.70 1.20
CA GLY A 169 -1.04 -3.44 2.21
C GLY A 169 -0.34 -3.47 3.54
N TRP A 170 -0.73 -4.45 4.35
CA TRP A 170 -0.30 -4.52 5.74
C TRP A 170 0.15 -5.93 6.09
N TYR A 171 1.30 -6.03 6.77
CA TYR A 171 1.61 -7.19 7.58
C TYR A 171 0.76 -7.14 8.84
N ARG A 172 0.09 -8.26 9.14
CA ARG A 172 -0.86 -8.34 10.23
C ARG A 172 -0.35 -9.24 11.33
N ARG A 173 -0.76 -8.93 12.55
CA ARG A 173 -0.66 -9.81 13.72
C ARG A 173 -1.96 -10.54 13.95
N PRO A 174 -1.96 -11.71 14.60
CA PRO A 174 -3.18 -12.30 15.09
C PRO A 174 -3.88 -11.32 16.05
N PRO A 175 -5.24 -11.29 16.07
CA PRO A 175 -5.96 -10.48 17.05
C PRO A 175 -5.57 -10.92 18.45
N LEU A 176 -5.38 -9.95 19.36
CA LEU A 176 -5.17 -10.28 20.76
C LEU A 176 -6.42 -10.99 21.31
N GLU A 177 -6.22 -12.11 21.99
CA GLU A 177 -7.32 -12.82 22.66
C GLU A 177 -7.98 -11.87 23.68
N GLY A 178 -9.26 -11.55 23.45
CA GLY A 178 -10.06 -10.69 24.34
C GLY A 178 -10.49 -9.33 23.76
N SER A 179 -10.14 -8.98 22.51
CA SER A 179 -10.65 -7.81 21.81
C SER A 179 -11.86 -8.17 20.92
N ALA A 180 -13.01 -8.45 21.56
CA ALA A 180 -14.31 -8.58 20.91
C ALA A 180 -15.17 -7.34 21.16
#